data_cbf54bf2b0ea05465363b94a6e143947
#
_entry.id   cbf54bf2b0ea05465363b94a6e143947
#
_cell.length_a   1.000
_cell.length_b   1.000
_cell.length_c   1.000
_cell.angle_alpha   90.00
_cell.angle_beta   90.00
_cell.angle_gamma   90.00
#
_symmetry.space_group_name_H-M   'P 1'
#
loop_
_entity.id
_entity.type
_entity.pdbx_description
1 polymer ?
#
loop_
_entity_poly.entity_id
_entity_poly.type
_entity_poly.pdbx_seq_one_letter_code
_entity_poly.pdbx_strand_id
1 'polypeptide(L)'
;MLRIAIAEDEERHLNPLIKEVTAFKKNKINIVAKNGLELLMSLQNTKHLPDILLLDIKMPKIDGLIITQYITYYYPSIKIIGVSSHSNEALVTEVLSEGAIGFITKFVLNKESAIYLGTYGNRNILFEAIEAALDNKEYIDILLFNHNGSIKKSISTKTIINENFANMPKAHIQYLILNVANLSHSEIAKVMNKSVASVKNYFNLIAAEFDVNTRSELVYYCTTHGIVKHPNYYANKAKTGRELK
;
A
#
# COMPACT_ATOMS: atom_id res chain seq x y z
N MET A 1 -24.23 0.92 -2.04
CA MET A 1 -23.51 -0.23 -2.63
C MET A 1 -22.03 0.05 -2.43
N LEU A 2 -21.34 -0.79 -1.67
CA LEU A 2 -19.94 -0.62 -1.34
C LEU A 2 -19.07 -1.03 -2.55
N ARG A 3 -18.15 -0.17 -2.96
CA ARG A 3 -17.21 -0.41 -4.08
C ARG A 3 -15.87 -0.87 -3.52
N ILE A 4 -15.40 -1.99 -3.99
CA ILE A 4 -14.15 -2.59 -3.52
C ILE A 4 -13.20 -2.76 -4.69
N ALA A 5 -11.97 -2.29 -4.52
CA ALA A 5 -10.85 -2.62 -5.38
C ALA A 5 -10.04 -3.77 -4.77
N ILE A 6 -9.50 -4.62 -5.62
CA ILE A 6 -8.59 -5.70 -5.23
C ILE A 6 -7.33 -5.56 -6.08
N ALA A 7 -6.17 -5.52 -5.42
CA ALA A 7 -4.87 -5.60 -6.05
C ALA A 7 -4.13 -6.84 -5.51
N GLU A 8 -3.95 -7.84 -6.38
CA GLU A 8 -3.39 -9.15 -6.05
C GLU A 8 -2.86 -9.78 -7.34
N ASP A 9 -1.60 -10.19 -7.37
CA ASP A 9 -0.95 -10.74 -8.56
C ASP A 9 -1.13 -12.25 -8.72
N GLU A 10 -1.36 -12.98 -7.62
CA GLU A 10 -1.51 -14.43 -7.63
C GLU A 10 -2.98 -14.86 -7.70
N GLU A 11 -3.37 -15.52 -8.77
CA GLU A 11 -4.77 -15.97 -8.97
C GLU A 11 -5.27 -16.90 -7.85
N ARG A 12 -4.38 -17.67 -7.23
CA ARG A 12 -4.73 -18.54 -6.09
C ARG A 12 -5.24 -17.76 -4.88
N HIS A 13 -4.87 -16.49 -4.73
CA HIS A 13 -5.35 -15.60 -3.67
C HIS A 13 -6.44 -14.65 -4.18
N LEU A 14 -6.32 -14.19 -5.42
CA LEU A 14 -7.28 -13.30 -6.05
C LEU A 14 -8.69 -13.93 -6.13
N ASN A 15 -8.79 -15.18 -6.61
CA ASN A 15 -10.06 -15.85 -6.77
C ASN A 15 -10.83 -16.04 -5.44
N PRO A 16 -10.19 -16.52 -4.36
CA PRO A 16 -10.82 -16.54 -3.04
C PRO A 16 -11.26 -15.15 -2.54
N LEU A 17 -10.44 -14.09 -2.73
CA LEU A 17 -10.82 -12.72 -2.36
C LEU A 17 -12.09 -12.27 -3.11
N ILE A 18 -12.12 -12.48 -4.43
CA ILE A 18 -13.29 -12.17 -5.24
C ILE A 18 -14.53 -12.91 -4.73
N LYS A 19 -14.41 -14.21 -4.47
CA LYS A 19 -15.50 -15.06 -3.96
C LYS A 19 -16.03 -14.53 -2.63
N GLU A 20 -15.13 -14.24 -1.68
CA GLU A 20 -15.51 -13.73 -0.35
C GLU A 20 -16.17 -12.34 -0.43
N VAL A 21 -15.61 -11.42 -1.21
CA VAL A 21 -16.18 -10.08 -1.39
C VAL A 21 -17.57 -10.13 -2.03
N THR A 22 -17.76 -10.98 -3.06
CA THR A 22 -19.03 -11.09 -3.80
C THR A 22 -20.10 -11.87 -3.07
N ALA A 23 -19.75 -12.67 -2.06
CA ALA A 23 -20.70 -13.35 -1.20
C ALA A 23 -21.64 -12.35 -0.47
N PHE A 24 -21.22 -11.10 -0.31
CA PHE A 24 -22.02 -10.04 0.30
C PHE A 24 -22.73 -9.23 -0.79
N LYS A 25 -24.04 -9.40 -0.94
CA LYS A 25 -24.87 -8.77 -1.99
C LYS A 25 -24.77 -7.24 -2.09
N LYS A 26 -24.32 -6.56 -1.03
CA LYS A 26 -24.14 -5.10 -0.99
C LYS A 26 -22.81 -4.64 -1.59
N ASN A 27 -21.86 -5.56 -1.82
CA ASN A 27 -20.53 -5.26 -2.31
C ASN A 27 -20.49 -5.37 -3.84
N LYS A 28 -19.68 -4.50 -4.44
CA LYS A 28 -19.35 -4.52 -5.86
C LYS A 28 -17.86 -4.35 -6.05
N ILE A 29 -17.21 -5.32 -6.68
CA ILE A 29 -15.83 -5.14 -7.12
C ILE A 29 -15.85 -4.26 -8.37
N ASN A 30 -15.20 -3.11 -8.29
CA ASN A 30 -15.13 -2.15 -9.42
C ASN A 30 -13.75 -2.08 -10.06
N ILE A 31 -12.71 -2.55 -9.37
CA ILE A 31 -11.34 -2.65 -9.88
C ILE A 31 -10.76 -3.99 -9.44
N VAL A 32 -10.12 -4.69 -10.37
CA VAL A 32 -9.22 -5.81 -10.11
C VAL A 32 -7.93 -5.51 -10.84
N ALA A 33 -6.81 -5.55 -10.14
CA ALA A 33 -5.49 -5.28 -10.68
C ALA A 33 -4.51 -6.37 -10.27
N LYS A 34 -3.63 -6.78 -11.19
CA LYS A 34 -2.60 -7.81 -10.96
C LYS A 34 -1.23 -7.23 -10.58
N ASN A 35 -1.13 -5.93 -10.45
CA ASN A 35 0.08 -5.23 -9.99
C ASN A 35 -0.26 -3.77 -9.65
N GLY A 36 0.66 -3.11 -8.94
CA GLY A 36 0.42 -1.74 -8.50
C GLY A 36 0.31 -0.72 -9.64
N LEU A 37 1.01 -0.90 -10.77
CA LEU A 37 0.88 -0.01 -11.92
C LEU A 37 -0.52 -0.08 -12.54
N GLU A 38 -1.04 -1.28 -12.74
CA GLU A 38 -2.39 -1.52 -13.25
C GLU A 38 -3.45 -0.92 -12.32
N LEU A 39 -3.28 -1.06 -11.00
CA LEU A 39 -4.15 -0.43 -10.02
C LEU A 39 -4.19 1.09 -10.18
N LEU A 40 -3.03 1.76 -10.24
CA LEU A 40 -2.98 3.22 -10.38
C LEU A 40 -3.59 3.71 -11.69
N MET A 41 -3.36 3.00 -12.80
CA MET A 41 -3.98 3.32 -14.09
C MET A 41 -5.51 3.13 -14.03
N SER A 42 -6.00 2.09 -13.35
CA SER A 42 -7.43 1.84 -13.18
C SER A 42 -8.10 2.90 -12.32
N LEU A 43 -7.45 3.33 -11.24
CA LEU A 43 -7.93 4.41 -10.38
C LEU A 43 -8.04 5.74 -11.12
N GLN A 44 -7.09 6.03 -12.01
CA GLN A 44 -7.12 7.25 -12.81
C GLN A 44 -8.28 7.27 -13.80
N ASN A 45 -8.65 6.11 -14.35
CA ASN A 45 -9.65 6.00 -15.41
C ASN A 45 -11.06 5.66 -14.90
N THR A 46 -11.22 5.39 -13.59
CA THR A 46 -12.54 5.06 -13.05
C THR A 46 -13.42 6.30 -12.87
N LYS A 47 -14.72 6.16 -13.15
CA LYS A 47 -15.72 7.21 -12.83
C LYS A 47 -16.04 7.28 -11.33
N HIS A 48 -15.86 6.18 -10.63
CA HIS A 48 -16.19 6.06 -9.20
C HIS A 48 -15.03 5.37 -8.47
N LEU A 49 -14.41 6.08 -7.58
CA LEU A 49 -13.36 5.53 -6.73
C LEU A 49 -13.92 4.40 -5.86
N PRO A 50 -13.12 3.38 -5.54
CA PRO A 50 -13.47 2.38 -4.54
C PRO A 50 -13.55 3.02 -3.16
N ASP A 51 -14.40 2.46 -2.31
CA ASP A 51 -14.49 2.84 -0.90
C ASP A 51 -13.41 2.09 -0.07
N ILE A 52 -13.14 0.84 -0.49
CA ILE A 52 -12.12 -0.05 0.13
C ILE A 52 -11.15 -0.54 -0.95
N LEU A 53 -9.88 -0.60 -0.61
CA LEU A 53 -8.83 -1.28 -1.36
C LEU A 53 -8.30 -2.46 -0.53
N LEU A 54 -8.48 -3.68 -1.02
CA LEU A 54 -7.78 -4.88 -0.55
C LEU A 54 -6.47 -4.97 -1.32
N LEU A 55 -5.35 -4.83 -0.62
CA LEU A 55 -4.04 -4.61 -1.23
C LEU A 55 -3.06 -5.69 -0.81
N ASP A 56 -2.62 -6.53 -1.75
CA ASP A 56 -1.42 -7.33 -1.51
C ASP A 56 -0.19 -6.41 -1.39
N ILE A 57 0.65 -6.74 -0.42
CA ILE A 57 1.85 -5.94 -0.15
C ILE A 57 3.00 -6.31 -1.08
N LYS A 58 3.09 -7.57 -1.49
CA LYS A 58 4.16 -8.02 -2.39
C LYS A 58 3.66 -8.26 -3.80
N MET A 59 3.70 -7.23 -4.60
CA MET A 59 3.31 -7.28 -6.01
C MET A 59 4.43 -6.83 -6.94
N PRO A 60 4.45 -7.30 -8.19
CA PRO A 60 5.36 -6.79 -9.21
C PRO A 60 5.03 -5.34 -9.61
N LYS A 61 5.97 -4.67 -10.25
CA LYS A 61 5.93 -3.29 -10.74
C LYS A 61 5.95 -2.26 -9.62
N ILE A 62 4.92 -2.15 -8.81
CA ILE A 62 4.88 -1.24 -7.67
C ILE A 62 4.45 -2.05 -6.45
N ASP A 63 5.29 -2.05 -5.44
CA ASP A 63 5.06 -2.71 -4.15
C ASP A 63 3.89 -2.07 -3.39
N GLY A 64 3.18 -2.86 -2.59
CA GLY A 64 2.00 -2.41 -1.85
C GLY A 64 2.30 -1.32 -0.82
N LEU A 65 3.52 -1.26 -0.26
CA LEU A 65 3.90 -0.17 0.63
C LEU A 65 3.95 1.17 -0.11
N ILE A 66 4.55 1.18 -1.31
CA ILE A 66 4.60 2.39 -2.17
C ILE A 66 3.17 2.77 -2.61
N ILE A 67 2.35 1.78 -2.94
CA ILE A 67 0.93 2.00 -3.26
C ILE A 67 0.20 2.61 -2.07
N THR A 68 0.43 2.14 -0.85
CA THR A 68 -0.20 2.69 0.35
C THR A 68 0.12 4.17 0.50
N GLN A 69 1.40 4.57 0.38
CA GLN A 69 1.82 5.96 0.41
C GLN A 69 1.12 6.79 -0.67
N TYR A 70 1.11 6.27 -1.91
CA TYR A 70 0.50 6.96 -3.04
C TYR A 70 -1.00 7.15 -2.84
N ILE A 71 -1.74 6.10 -2.48
CA ILE A 71 -3.19 6.14 -2.30
C ILE A 71 -3.57 7.05 -1.13
N THR A 72 -2.89 6.95 0.00
CA THR A 72 -3.14 7.80 1.17
C THR A 72 -2.99 9.28 0.82
N TYR A 73 -2.01 9.62 -0.01
CA TYR A 73 -1.75 11.00 -0.39
C TYR A 73 -2.71 11.53 -1.49
N TYR A 74 -2.98 10.71 -2.54
CA TYR A 74 -3.74 11.16 -3.71
C TYR A 74 -5.23 10.81 -3.69
N TYR A 75 -5.60 9.75 -2.97
CA TYR A 75 -6.95 9.21 -2.87
C TYR A 75 -7.36 8.96 -1.42
N PRO A 76 -7.31 9.99 -0.53
CA PRO A 76 -7.48 9.81 0.92
C PRO A 76 -8.86 9.28 1.33
N SER A 77 -9.83 9.27 0.44
CA SER A 77 -11.14 8.67 0.68
C SER A 77 -11.12 7.13 0.61
N ILE A 78 -10.11 6.52 -0.02
CA ILE A 78 -10.00 5.08 -0.16
C ILE A 78 -9.42 4.51 1.13
N LYS A 79 -10.13 3.59 1.78
CA LYS A 79 -9.65 2.87 2.96
C LYS A 79 -8.83 1.67 2.51
N ILE A 80 -7.60 1.56 2.99
CA ILE A 80 -6.67 0.49 2.57
C ILE A 80 -6.61 -0.59 3.65
N ILE A 81 -6.83 -1.83 3.25
CA ILE A 81 -6.60 -3.03 4.06
C ILE A 81 -5.50 -3.83 3.39
N GLY A 82 -4.33 -3.92 4.04
CA GLY A 82 -3.25 -4.79 3.59
C GLY A 82 -3.63 -6.26 3.72
N VAL A 83 -3.34 -7.06 2.70
CA VAL A 83 -3.59 -8.51 2.67
C VAL A 83 -2.30 -9.20 2.28
N SER A 84 -1.66 -9.95 3.17
CA SER A 84 -0.34 -10.52 2.87
C SER A 84 -0.13 -11.90 3.45
N SER A 85 0.63 -12.74 2.72
CA SER A 85 1.18 -14.00 3.27
C SER A 85 2.38 -13.75 4.18
N HIS A 86 2.98 -12.57 4.13
CA HIS A 86 4.14 -12.17 4.92
C HIS A 86 3.68 -11.24 6.03
N SER A 87 3.95 -11.61 7.25
CA SER A 87 3.37 -11.01 8.45
C SER A 87 4.42 -10.64 9.50
N ASN A 88 5.63 -10.19 9.07
CA ASN A 88 6.56 -9.67 10.06
C ASN A 88 6.07 -8.32 10.61
N GLU A 89 6.26 -8.11 11.90
CA GLU A 89 5.80 -6.93 12.64
C GLU A 89 6.27 -5.62 12.00
N ALA A 90 7.51 -5.57 11.48
CA ALA A 90 8.06 -4.37 10.86
C ALA A 90 7.29 -3.97 9.60
N LEU A 91 6.94 -4.93 8.73
CA LEU A 91 6.16 -4.67 7.53
C LEU A 91 4.75 -4.19 7.86
N VAL A 92 4.07 -4.87 8.80
CA VAL A 92 2.72 -4.49 9.24
C VAL A 92 2.71 -3.07 9.80
N THR A 93 3.64 -2.78 10.72
CA THR A 93 3.80 -1.44 11.32
C THR A 93 4.01 -0.38 10.25
N GLU A 94 4.85 -0.67 9.26
CA GLU A 94 5.15 0.28 8.20
C GLU A 94 3.94 0.57 7.31
N VAL A 95 3.23 -0.47 6.87
CA VAL A 95 2.04 -0.31 6.02
C VAL A 95 0.93 0.47 6.75
N LEU A 96 0.74 0.21 8.05
CA LEU A 96 -0.22 0.97 8.87
C LEU A 96 0.25 2.42 9.07
N SER A 97 1.55 2.66 9.31
CA SER A 97 2.08 4.02 9.47
C SER A 97 1.96 4.86 8.19
N GLU A 98 1.95 4.23 7.03
CA GLU A 98 1.76 4.88 5.74
C GLU A 98 0.28 5.10 5.37
N GLY A 99 -0.65 4.71 6.23
CA GLY A 99 -2.06 5.08 6.13
C GLY A 99 -3.02 3.95 5.79
N ALA A 100 -2.58 2.69 5.79
CA ALA A 100 -3.53 1.58 5.80
C ALA A 100 -4.32 1.57 7.12
N ILE A 101 -5.60 1.30 7.04
CA ILE A 101 -6.48 1.25 8.22
C ILE A 101 -6.64 -0.17 8.77
N GLY A 102 -6.18 -1.16 8.01
CA GLY A 102 -6.22 -2.55 8.46
C GLY A 102 -5.15 -3.39 7.81
N PHE A 103 -4.87 -4.52 8.45
CA PHE A 103 -3.96 -5.53 7.93
C PHE A 103 -4.44 -6.93 8.31
N ILE A 104 -4.59 -7.80 7.31
CA ILE A 104 -4.98 -9.20 7.50
C ILE A 104 -4.02 -10.14 6.80
N THR A 105 -3.92 -11.36 7.31
CA THR A 105 -3.13 -12.41 6.65
C THR A 105 -3.94 -13.10 5.56
N LYS A 106 -3.27 -13.61 4.53
CA LYS A 106 -3.93 -14.43 3.49
C LYS A 106 -4.47 -15.76 4.03
N PHE A 107 -4.14 -16.16 5.27
CA PHE A 107 -4.75 -17.32 5.93
C PHE A 107 -6.27 -17.19 6.09
N VAL A 108 -6.79 -15.96 6.16
CA VAL A 108 -8.24 -15.71 6.25
C VAL A 108 -9.01 -16.17 5.01
N LEU A 109 -8.33 -16.46 3.91
CA LEU A 109 -8.93 -16.92 2.66
C LEU A 109 -9.17 -18.44 2.64
N ASN A 110 -8.57 -19.19 3.55
CA ASN A 110 -8.74 -20.64 3.67
C ASN A 110 -9.50 -21.03 4.93
N LYS A 111 -10.81 -20.82 4.89
CA LYS A 111 -11.73 -21.03 6.04
C LYS A 111 -11.84 -22.49 6.48
N GLU A 112 -11.49 -23.44 5.61
CA GLU A 112 -11.53 -24.87 5.91
C GLU A 112 -10.24 -25.37 6.58
N SER A 113 -9.20 -24.54 6.63
CA SER A 113 -7.93 -24.93 7.23
C SER A 113 -8.05 -25.07 8.76
N ALA A 114 -7.32 -26.02 9.33
CA ALA A 114 -7.23 -26.21 10.76
C ALA A 114 -6.74 -24.93 11.49
N ILE A 115 -5.84 -24.18 10.87
CA ILE A 115 -5.36 -22.89 11.39
C ILE A 115 -6.49 -21.89 11.47
N TYR A 116 -7.29 -21.75 10.40
CA TYR A 116 -8.43 -20.83 10.41
C TYR A 116 -9.44 -21.21 11.50
N LEU A 117 -9.89 -22.47 11.48
CA LEU A 117 -10.90 -22.96 12.42
C LEU A 117 -10.43 -22.86 13.88
N GLY A 118 -9.16 -23.17 14.14
CA GLY A 118 -8.57 -23.07 15.47
C GLY A 118 -8.39 -21.64 15.97
N THR A 119 -8.15 -20.68 15.05
CA THR A 119 -7.88 -19.28 15.42
C THR A 119 -9.14 -18.43 15.42
N TYR A 120 -9.98 -18.58 14.41
CA TYR A 120 -11.09 -17.66 14.15
C TYR A 120 -12.48 -18.31 14.37
N GLY A 121 -12.56 -19.65 14.39
CA GLY A 121 -13.83 -20.36 14.46
C GLY A 121 -14.74 -20.03 13.25
N ASN A 122 -15.95 -19.60 13.53
CA ASN A 122 -16.96 -19.25 12.50
C ASN A 122 -16.95 -17.76 12.09
N ARG A 123 -15.99 -16.97 12.55
CA ARG A 123 -15.91 -15.53 12.24
C ARG A 123 -15.56 -15.33 10.76
N ASN A 124 -15.98 -14.23 10.16
CA ASN A 124 -15.53 -13.81 8.84
C ASN A 124 -14.58 -12.61 8.96
N ILE A 125 -13.30 -12.90 9.04
CA ILE A 125 -12.25 -11.90 9.31
C ILE A 125 -12.17 -10.82 8.23
N LEU A 126 -12.29 -11.20 6.95
CA LEU A 126 -12.29 -10.21 5.86
C LEU A 126 -13.46 -9.24 5.99
N PHE A 127 -14.65 -9.74 6.32
CA PHE A 127 -15.82 -8.91 6.50
C PHE A 127 -15.69 -7.99 7.71
N GLU A 128 -15.21 -8.50 8.85
CA GLU A 128 -14.95 -7.70 10.06
C GLU A 128 -13.93 -6.58 9.78
N ALA A 129 -12.87 -6.86 9.02
CA ALA A 129 -11.89 -5.85 8.62
C ALA A 129 -12.50 -4.77 7.72
N ILE A 130 -13.37 -5.15 6.78
CA ILE A 130 -14.08 -4.21 5.91
C ILE A 130 -15.03 -3.32 6.75
N GLU A 131 -15.82 -3.90 7.65
CA GLU A 131 -16.73 -3.12 8.51
C GLU A 131 -15.97 -2.17 9.42
N ALA A 132 -14.89 -2.64 10.06
CA ALA A 132 -14.04 -1.79 10.88
C ALA A 132 -13.47 -0.60 10.07
N ALA A 133 -12.99 -0.86 8.85
CA ALA A 133 -12.47 0.19 7.98
C ALA A 133 -13.54 1.22 7.60
N LEU A 134 -14.79 0.81 7.34
CA LEU A 134 -15.91 1.70 7.06
C LEU A 134 -16.25 2.58 8.27
N ASP A 135 -16.12 2.04 9.48
CA ASP A 135 -16.30 2.77 10.74
C ASP A 135 -15.07 3.63 11.12
N ASN A 136 -14.05 3.72 10.28
CA ASN A 136 -12.75 4.35 10.57
C ASN A 136 -12.04 3.75 11.80
N LYS A 137 -12.25 2.47 12.05
CA LYS A 137 -11.56 1.71 13.11
C LYS A 137 -10.44 0.88 12.49
N GLU A 138 -9.31 0.85 13.18
CA GLU A 138 -8.20 -0.02 12.81
C GLU A 138 -8.56 -1.50 13.01
N TYR A 139 -8.16 -2.35 12.08
CA TYR A 139 -8.31 -3.79 12.18
C TYR A 139 -6.98 -4.50 11.89
N ILE A 140 -6.47 -5.22 12.87
CA ILE A 140 -5.25 -6.02 12.72
C ILE A 140 -5.60 -7.47 13.02
N ASP A 141 -5.24 -8.36 12.10
CA ASP A 141 -5.45 -9.80 12.24
C ASP A 141 -4.73 -10.34 13.48
N ILE A 142 -5.45 -11.12 14.29
CA ILE A 142 -4.93 -11.69 15.52
C ILE A 142 -3.69 -12.57 15.33
N LEU A 143 -3.52 -13.20 14.15
CA LEU A 143 -2.31 -13.96 13.82
C LEU A 143 -1.04 -13.11 13.73
N LEU A 144 -1.18 -11.78 13.66
CA LEU A 144 -0.07 -10.83 13.62
C LEU A 144 0.40 -10.43 15.02
N PHE A 145 -0.36 -10.75 16.06
CA PHE A 145 0.05 -10.53 17.43
C PHE A 145 0.97 -11.68 17.86
N ASN A 146 2.23 -11.40 18.20
CA ASN A 146 3.12 -12.38 18.82
C ASN A 146 2.49 -12.95 20.10
N HIS A 147 2.88 -14.15 20.50
CA HIS A 147 2.42 -14.84 21.72
C HIS A 147 2.51 -14.01 23.01
N ASN A 148 3.14 -12.85 22.99
CA ASN A 148 3.26 -11.91 24.10
C ASN A 148 2.28 -10.73 24.07
N GLY A 149 1.28 -10.74 23.17
CA GLY A 149 0.16 -9.78 23.23
C GLY A 149 0.49 -8.33 22.91
N SER A 150 1.66 -8.04 22.38
CA SER A 150 2.07 -6.67 22.13
C SER A 150 2.60 -6.44 20.71
N ILE A 151 1.70 -6.21 19.77
CA ILE A 151 2.00 -5.11 18.85
C ILE A 151 1.90 -3.89 19.76
N LYS A 152 3.04 -3.24 20.04
CA LYS A 152 3.04 -2.06 20.90
C LYS A 152 1.98 -1.10 20.39
N LYS A 153 1.07 -0.69 21.24
CA LYS A 153 0.03 0.33 21.06
C LYS A 153 0.61 1.74 20.72
N SER A 154 1.70 1.82 20.00
CA SER A 154 2.33 3.07 19.56
C SER A 154 2.19 3.29 18.06
N ILE A 155 1.26 2.58 17.40
CA ILE A 155 0.84 2.99 16.08
C ILE A 155 -0.08 4.19 16.27
N SER A 156 0.55 5.34 16.51
CA SER A 156 -0.11 6.61 16.27
C SER A 156 -0.35 6.66 14.75
N THR A 157 -1.58 6.42 14.35
CA THR A 157 -2.08 6.62 12.98
C THR A 157 -2.07 8.10 12.57
N LYS A 158 -1.08 8.85 13.00
CA LYS A 158 -0.73 10.08 12.33
C LYS A 158 0.09 9.67 11.12
N THR A 159 -0.59 9.61 9.97
CA THR A 159 0.06 9.78 8.68
C THR A 159 0.99 10.96 8.84
N ILE A 160 2.26 10.69 9.11
CA ILE A 160 3.29 11.71 9.03
C ILE A 160 3.41 11.94 7.53
N ILE A 161 2.59 12.85 7.00
CA ILE A 161 2.95 13.51 5.75
C ILE A 161 4.31 14.04 6.08
N ASN A 162 5.33 13.42 5.52
CA ASN A 162 6.72 13.73 5.81
C ASN A 162 6.85 15.25 5.67
N GLU A 163 7.33 15.94 6.70
CA GLU A 163 7.46 17.41 6.71
C GLU A 163 8.21 17.91 5.48
N ASN A 164 9.06 17.05 4.90
CA ASN A 164 9.76 17.29 3.64
C ASN A 164 8.82 17.48 2.43
N PHE A 165 7.57 17.04 2.50
CA PHE A 165 6.59 17.25 1.42
C PHE A 165 5.70 18.47 1.63
N ALA A 166 5.69 19.08 2.81
CA ALA A 166 4.74 20.14 3.17
C ALA A 166 4.76 21.31 2.18
N ASN A 167 5.90 21.62 1.58
CA ASN A 167 6.10 22.74 0.66
C ASN A 167 6.29 22.32 -0.80
N MET A 168 6.29 21.01 -1.10
CA MET A 168 6.54 20.53 -2.45
C MET A 168 5.26 20.46 -3.28
N PRO A 169 5.27 20.85 -4.57
CA PRO A 169 4.13 20.69 -5.46
C PRO A 169 3.66 19.24 -5.54
N LYS A 170 2.34 19.02 -5.49
CA LYS A 170 1.76 17.66 -5.55
C LYS A 170 2.28 16.80 -6.71
N ALA A 171 2.51 17.40 -7.88
CA ALA A 171 3.05 16.70 -9.04
C ALA A 171 4.49 16.21 -8.83
N HIS A 172 5.30 16.95 -8.08
CA HIS A 172 6.66 16.54 -7.74
C HIS A 172 6.65 15.37 -6.76
N ILE A 173 5.80 15.41 -5.74
CA ILE A 173 5.61 14.31 -4.79
C ILE A 173 5.16 13.04 -5.54
N GLN A 174 4.20 13.18 -6.45
CA GLN A 174 3.73 12.07 -7.29
C GLN A 174 4.88 11.46 -8.11
N TYR A 175 5.68 12.32 -8.74
CA TYR A 175 6.85 11.88 -9.47
C TYR A 175 7.83 11.12 -8.57
N LEU A 176 8.16 11.65 -7.39
CA LEU A 176 9.10 11.02 -6.45
C LEU A 176 8.65 9.61 -6.04
N ILE A 177 7.39 9.45 -5.63
CA ILE A 177 6.83 8.15 -5.24
C ILE A 177 6.93 7.14 -6.40
N LEU A 178 6.54 7.55 -7.61
CA LEU A 178 6.57 6.69 -8.79
C LEU A 178 8.01 6.42 -9.28
N ASN A 179 8.92 7.36 -9.07
CA ASN A 179 10.34 7.19 -9.40
C ASN A 179 11.02 6.17 -8.50
N VAL A 180 10.70 6.17 -7.19
CA VAL A 180 11.20 5.18 -6.23
C VAL A 180 10.67 3.77 -6.55
N ALA A 181 9.48 3.65 -7.12
CA ALA A 181 8.94 2.40 -7.65
C ALA A 181 9.68 1.87 -8.90
N ASN A 182 10.74 2.55 -9.35
CA ASN A 182 11.55 2.19 -10.52
C ASN A 182 10.77 2.13 -11.85
N LEU A 183 9.70 2.91 -11.97
CA LEU A 183 8.96 3.04 -13.22
C LEU A 183 9.75 3.87 -14.24
N SER A 184 9.65 3.52 -15.53
CA SER A 184 10.16 4.35 -16.60
C SER A 184 9.41 5.70 -16.69
N HIS A 185 10.04 6.73 -17.26
CA HIS A 185 9.35 8.01 -17.48
C HIS A 185 8.06 7.87 -18.32
N SER A 186 8.01 6.88 -19.21
CA SER A 186 6.80 6.57 -20.01
C SER A 186 5.68 6.00 -19.13
N GLU A 187 5.98 5.08 -18.19
CA GLU A 187 5.01 4.54 -17.25
C GLU A 187 4.54 5.61 -16.27
N ILE A 188 5.46 6.43 -15.73
CA ILE A 188 5.12 7.56 -14.87
C ILE A 188 4.19 8.54 -15.59
N ALA A 189 4.49 8.85 -16.86
CA ALA A 189 3.68 9.74 -17.69
C ALA A 189 2.23 9.24 -17.84
N LYS A 190 2.06 7.92 -18.05
CA LYS A 190 0.73 7.29 -18.09
C LYS A 190 0.00 7.44 -16.77
N VAL A 191 0.65 7.10 -15.64
CA VAL A 191 0.03 7.21 -14.29
C VAL A 191 -0.29 8.67 -13.93
N MET A 192 0.53 9.63 -14.33
CA MET A 192 0.32 11.04 -14.04
C MET A 192 -0.61 11.75 -15.05
N ASN A 193 -1.03 11.07 -16.12
CA ASN A 193 -1.74 11.68 -17.26
C ASN A 193 -1.01 12.92 -17.79
N LYS A 194 0.29 12.77 -18.06
CA LYS A 194 1.18 13.82 -18.54
C LYS A 194 1.97 13.35 -19.75
N SER A 195 2.60 14.29 -20.47
CA SER A 195 3.58 13.94 -21.49
C SER A 195 4.87 13.42 -20.85
N VAL A 196 5.61 12.58 -21.57
CA VAL A 196 6.95 12.14 -21.15
C VAL A 196 7.90 13.33 -20.97
N ALA A 197 7.77 14.37 -21.80
CA ALA A 197 8.54 15.60 -21.67
C ALA A 197 8.27 16.31 -20.35
N SER A 198 7.00 16.40 -19.93
CA SER A 198 6.63 16.98 -18.63
C SER A 198 7.24 16.18 -17.47
N VAL A 199 7.21 14.85 -17.55
CA VAL A 199 7.78 13.98 -16.51
C VAL A 199 9.31 14.12 -16.43
N LYS A 200 10.00 14.24 -17.56
CA LYS A 200 11.44 14.54 -17.60
C LYS A 200 11.74 15.91 -16.97
N ASN A 201 10.88 16.91 -17.22
CA ASN A 201 11.03 18.22 -16.60
C ASN A 201 10.86 18.16 -15.07
N TYR A 202 9.93 17.36 -14.54
CA TYR A 202 9.83 17.14 -13.09
C TYR A 202 11.13 16.56 -12.53
N PHE A 203 11.72 15.57 -13.21
CA PHE A 203 13.03 15.07 -12.80
C PHE A 203 14.07 16.18 -12.73
N ASN A 204 14.21 16.98 -13.79
CA ASN A 204 15.24 18.02 -13.85
C ASN A 204 15.07 19.06 -12.73
N LEU A 205 13.84 19.48 -12.44
CA LEU A 205 13.56 20.45 -11.39
C LEU A 205 13.87 19.88 -10.00
N ILE A 206 13.45 18.65 -9.73
CA ILE A 206 13.67 17.99 -8.45
C ILE A 206 15.15 17.62 -8.26
N ALA A 207 15.80 17.16 -9.33
CA ALA A 207 17.23 16.82 -9.32
C ALA A 207 18.10 18.04 -8.99
N ALA A 208 17.75 19.21 -9.55
CA ALA A 208 18.41 20.46 -9.22
C ALA A 208 18.17 20.90 -7.75
N GLU A 209 16.95 20.69 -7.22
CA GLU A 209 16.61 21.02 -5.83
C GLU A 209 17.38 20.16 -4.83
N PHE A 210 17.60 18.89 -5.13
CA PHE A 210 18.29 17.93 -4.26
C PHE A 210 19.78 17.74 -4.59
N ASP A 211 20.33 18.50 -5.54
CA ASP A 211 21.71 18.39 -6.01
C ASP A 211 22.12 16.97 -6.41
N VAL A 212 21.28 16.33 -7.23
CA VAL A 212 21.49 14.99 -7.77
C VAL A 212 21.45 15.02 -9.31
N ASN A 213 22.18 14.13 -9.96
CA ASN A 213 22.33 14.14 -11.41
C ASN A 213 21.60 13.00 -12.12
N THR A 214 21.32 11.92 -11.40
CA THR A 214 20.70 10.71 -11.96
C THR A 214 19.45 10.30 -11.20
N ARG A 215 18.58 9.53 -11.86
CA ARG A 215 17.40 8.95 -11.22
C ARG A 215 17.76 8.00 -10.08
N SER A 216 18.86 7.29 -10.20
CA SER A 216 19.33 6.37 -9.16
C SER A 216 19.79 7.13 -7.92
N GLU A 217 20.52 8.25 -8.09
CA GLU A 217 20.87 9.16 -7.00
C GLU A 217 19.63 9.74 -6.33
N LEU A 218 18.63 10.15 -7.11
CA LEU A 218 17.37 10.66 -6.58
C LEU A 218 16.61 9.59 -5.78
N VAL A 219 16.57 8.34 -6.26
CA VAL A 219 15.98 7.20 -5.50
C VAL A 219 16.75 6.99 -4.20
N TYR A 220 18.08 6.96 -4.26
CA TYR A 220 18.93 6.82 -3.06
C TYR A 220 18.66 7.95 -2.06
N TYR A 221 18.65 9.19 -2.53
CA TYR A 221 18.37 10.37 -1.70
C TYR A 221 16.99 10.26 -1.02
N CYS A 222 15.94 10.00 -1.80
CA CYS A 222 14.58 9.89 -1.27
C CYS A 222 14.42 8.78 -0.22
N THR A 223 15.07 7.64 -0.43
CA THR A 223 14.95 6.50 0.48
C THR A 223 15.80 6.66 1.74
N THR A 224 16.99 7.22 1.65
CA THR A 224 17.87 7.43 2.81
C THR A 224 17.40 8.56 3.72
N HIS A 225 16.76 9.60 3.16
CA HIS A 225 16.19 10.71 3.93
C HIS A 225 14.72 10.46 4.33
N GLY A 226 14.19 9.25 4.06
CA GLY A 226 12.83 8.88 4.45
C GLY A 226 11.74 9.69 3.75
N ILE A 227 12.05 10.29 2.57
CA ILE A 227 11.08 11.06 1.78
C ILE A 227 10.05 10.11 1.18
N VAL A 228 10.51 9.00 0.58
CA VAL A 228 9.64 7.91 0.11
C VAL A 228 10.16 6.62 0.74
N LYS A 229 9.26 5.85 1.34
CA LYS A 229 9.63 4.59 1.97
C LYS A 229 9.69 3.47 0.94
N HIS A 230 10.73 2.65 1.02
CA HIS A 230 10.94 1.54 0.10
C HIS A 230 11.09 0.23 0.90
N PRO A 231 10.44 -0.87 0.48
CA PRO A 231 10.46 -2.14 1.21
C PRO A 231 11.85 -2.68 1.52
N ASN A 232 12.80 -2.53 0.59
CA ASN A 232 14.17 -3.00 0.79
C ASN A 232 14.95 -2.24 1.87
N TYR A 233 14.59 -0.99 2.15
CA TYR A 233 15.20 -0.20 3.22
C TYR A 233 14.96 -0.85 4.59
N TYR A 234 13.73 -1.31 4.83
CA TYR A 234 13.34 -1.94 6.10
C TYR A 234 13.85 -3.37 6.24
N ALA A 235 13.92 -4.13 5.14
CA ALA A 235 14.51 -5.46 5.15
C ALA A 235 16.00 -5.42 5.56
N ASN A 236 16.72 -4.37 5.18
CA ASN A 236 18.12 -4.18 5.56
C ASN A 236 18.25 -3.64 6.99
N LYS A 237 17.38 -2.74 7.44
CA LYS A 237 17.35 -2.23 8.83
C LYS A 237 17.10 -3.35 9.83
N ALA A 238 16.17 -4.26 9.52
CA ALA A 238 15.89 -5.44 10.35
C ALA A 238 17.07 -6.41 10.46
N LYS A 239 17.92 -6.51 9.41
CA LYS A 239 19.11 -7.38 9.41
C LYS A 239 20.33 -6.77 10.10
N THR A 240 20.47 -5.46 10.08
CA THR A 240 21.71 -4.79 10.54
C THR A 240 21.60 -4.20 11.94
N GLY A 241 20.41 -4.02 12.50
CA GLY A 241 20.20 -3.42 13.83
C GLY A 241 20.80 -2.02 13.99
N ARG A 242 21.27 -1.39 12.91
CA ARG A 242 21.94 -0.08 12.92
C ARG A 242 21.03 0.97 12.28
N GLU A 243 20.75 2.01 13.04
CA GLU A 243 20.27 3.25 12.46
C GLU A 243 21.38 3.82 11.56
N LEU A 244 21.08 4.03 10.30
CA LEU A 244 21.93 4.81 9.42
C LEU A 244 21.87 6.26 9.95
N LYS A 245 23.00 6.69 10.51
CA LYS A 245 23.19 8.10 10.89
C LYS A 245 23.36 8.95 9.65
#